data_2c9b7be66164aae1dbbfb9f32158321a
#
_entry.id   2c9b7be66164aae1dbbfb9f32158321a
#
_cell.length_a   1.000
_cell.length_b   1.000
_cell.length_c   1.000
_cell.angle_alpha   90.00
_cell.angle_beta   90.00
_cell.angle_gamma   90.00
#
_symmetry.space_group_name_H-M   'P 1'
#
loop_
_entity.id
_entity.type
_entity.pdbx_description
1 polymer ?
#
loop_
_entity_poly.entity_id
_entity_poly.type
_entity_poly.pdbx_seq_one_letter_code
_entity_poly.pdbx_strand_id
1 'polypeptide(L)'
;MSAPGEKRAAAEGQYVTFGLGAEVFATPVGLVREILTYQTPSRIPNSPAYLLGLTDVRGQGVPTADLRIRLGMAPVDPTLNTRILVLDIALEDRMLSLGLVADRVFEVTTFAADQIEPAPDFGIKWRSDYISGVVRRDDGFVVLIDLPRLLSTTGEAATLADMAAVDQAA
;
A
#
# COMPACT_ATOMS: atom_id res chain seq x y z
N MET A 1 17.33 17.08 4.36
CA MET A 1 16.01 17.37 4.97
C MET A 1 15.08 17.89 3.89
N SER A 2 13.96 17.22 3.66
CA SER A 2 13.01 17.62 2.62
C SER A 2 12.18 18.81 3.12
N ALA A 3 11.95 19.81 2.27
CA ALA A 3 11.05 20.91 2.60
C ALA A 3 9.60 20.38 2.71
N PRO A 4 8.77 21.02 3.55
CA PRO A 4 7.36 20.63 3.63
C PRO A 4 6.69 20.78 2.25
N GLY A 5 5.97 19.76 1.84
CA GLY A 5 5.28 19.75 0.55
C GLY A 5 6.08 19.21 -0.62
N GLU A 6 7.35 18.97 -0.45
CA GLU A 6 8.13 18.34 -1.50
C GLU A 6 7.84 16.84 -1.59
N LYS A 7 7.79 16.33 -2.82
CA LYS A 7 7.67 14.92 -3.07
C LYS A 7 8.92 14.21 -2.56
N ARG A 8 8.77 13.31 -1.61
CA ARG A 8 9.90 12.53 -1.12
C ARG A 8 10.37 11.57 -2.21
N ALA A 9 11.63 11.69 -2.59
CA ALA A 9 12.26 10.66 -3.40
C ALA A 9 12.38 9.39 -2.55
N ALA A 10 12.23 8.23 -3.18
CA ALA A 10 12.43 6.97 -2.50
C ALA A 10 13.87 6.86 -2.04
N ALA A 11 14.06 6.53 -0.78
CA ALA A 11 15.39 6.34 -0.20
C ALA A 11 15.89 4.93 -0.51
N GLU A 12 17.20 4.78 -0.65
CA GLU A 12 17.82 3.46 -0.68
C GLU A 12 17.46 2.69 0.59
N GLY A 13 17.37 1.36 0.50
CA GLY A 13 17.08 0.54 1.65
C GLY A 13 16.38 -0.74 1.26
N GLN A 14 15.78 -1.37 2.26
CA GLN A 14 15.07 -2.64 2.10
C GLN A 14 13.59 -2.40 1.81
N TYR A 15 13.08 -3.14 0.85
CA TYR A 15 11.70 -3.07 0.41
C TYR A 15 11.09 -4.46 0.34
N VAL A 16 9.80 -4.54 0.64
CA VAL A 16 9.01 -5.75 0.39
C VAL A 16 8.39 -5.61 -1.00
N THR A 17 8.65 -6.58 -1.87
CA THR A 17 8.07 -6.59 -3.21
C THR A 17 6.83 -7.48 -3.24
N PHE A 18 5.81 -7.01 -3.92
CA PHE A 18 4.54 -7.73 -4.03
C PHE A 18 3.92 -7.50 -5.40
N GLY A 19 3.06 -8.42 -5.81
CA GLY A 19 2.44 -8.39 -7.13
C GLY A 19 0.96 -8.08 -7.11
N LEU A 20 0.53 -7.28 -8.09
CA LEU A 20 -0.86 -7.03 -8.42
C LEU A 20 -1.00 -7.28 -9.92
N GLY A 21 -1.59 -8.42 -10.30
CA GLY A 21 -1.62 -8.83 -11.70
C GLY A 21 -0.21 -9.03 -12.23
N ALA A 22 0.09 -8.44 -13.39
CA ALA A 22 1.40 -8.49 -14.00
C ALA A 22 2.37 -7.45 -13.44
N GLU A 23 1.89 -6.53 -12.62
CA GLU A 23 2.70 -5.42 -12.10
C GLU A 23 3.34 -5.78 -10.77
N VAL A 24 4.57 -5.28 -10.55
CA VAL A 24 5.30 -5.49 -9.30
C VAL A 24 5.48 -4.15 -8.60
N PHE A 25 5.11 -4.12 -7.34
CA PHE A 25 5.23 -2.95 -6.48
C PHE A 25 6.16 -3.24 -5.32
N ALA A 26 6.64 -2.19 -4.68
CA ALA A 26 7.46 -2.33 -3.48
C ALA A 26 7.11 -1.22 -2.48
N THR A 27 7.18 -1.58 -1.21
CA THR A 27 6.99 -0.65 -0.10
C THR A 27 8.15 -0.82 0.89
N PRO A 28 8.57 0.26 1.58
CA PRO A 28 9.63 0.13 2.57
C PRO A 28 9.33 -0.94 3.62
N VAL A 29 10.30 -1.77 3.92
CA VAL A 29 10.12 -2.86 4.89
C VAL A 29 9.72 -2.35 6.27
N GLY A 30 10.17 -1.15 6.63
CA GLY A 30 9.84 -0.55 7.93
C GLY A 30 8.36 -0.25 8.13
N LEU A 31 7.56 -0.18 7.06
CA LEU A 31 6.11 0.00 7.17
C LEU A 31 5.37 -1.32 7.39
N VAL A 32 6.00 -2.45 7.05
CA VAL A 32 5.32 -3.75 7.09
C VAL A 32 5.45 -4.35 8.49
N ARG A 33 4.32 -4.48 9.18
CA ARG A 33 4.28 -5.12 10.50
C ARG A 33 4.24 -6.64 10.39
N GLU A 34 3.41 -7.16 9.50
CA GLU A 34 3.32 -8.60 9.27
C GLU A 34 2.64 -8.89 7.94
N ILE A 35 2.78 -10.11 7.47
CA ILE A 35 2.18 -10.59 6.23
C ILE A 35 1.31 -11.78 6.58
N LEU A 36 0.02 -11.71 6.23
CA LEU A 36 -0.95 -12.73 6.58
C LEU A 36 -1.41 -13.50 5.35
N THR A 37 -1.76 -14.75 5.54
CA THR A 37 -2.56 -15.49 4.57
C THR A 37 -3.90 -14.77 4.39
N TYR A 38 -4.42 -14.74 3.17
CA TYR A 38 -5.68 -14.05 2.91
C TYR A 38 -6.82 -14.65 3.72
N GLN A 39 -7.62 -13.78 4.31
CA GLN A 39 -8.91 -14.11 4.89
C GLN A 39 -9.91 -13.03 4.47
N THR A 40 -11.16 -13.42 4.27
CA THR A 40 -12.18 -12.50 3.79
C THR A 40 -12.46 -11.43 4.85
N PRO A 41 -12.25 -10.14 4.53
CA PRO A 41 -12.57 -9.07 5.48
C PRO A 41 -14.08 -8.98 5.74
N SER A 42 -14.43 -8.54 6.93
CA SER A 42 -15.83 -8.25 7.28
C SER A 42 -16.23 -6.93 6.65
N ARG A 43 -17.27 -6.93 5.84
CA ARG A 43 -17.69 -5.75 5.10
C ARG A 43 -18.22 -4.67 6.03
N ILE A 44 -17.93 -3.42 5.67
CA ILE A 44 -18.45 -2.24 6.35
C ILE A 44 -19.47 -1.59 5.40
N PRO A 45 -20.74 -1.38 5.84
CA PRO A 45 -21.72 -0.72 4.98
C PRO A 45 -21.29 0.69 4.59
N ASN A 46 -21.58 1.07 3.35
CA ASN A 46 -21.31 2.42 2.81
C ASN A 46 -19.83 2.81 2.77
N SER A 47 -18.94 1.83 2.81
CA SER A 47 -17.51 2.10 2.66
C SER A 47 -17.14 2.31 1.18
N PRO A 48 -16.01 3.01 0.91
CA PRO A 48 -15.52 3.15 -0.46
C PRO A 48 -15.25 1.79 -1.11
N ALA A 49 -15.34 1.74 -2.43
CA ALA A 49 -15.20 0.47 -3.17
C ALA A 49 -13.85 -0.22 -2.93
N TYR A 50 -12.76 0.57 -2.75
CA TYR A 50 -11.43 0.00 -2.51
C TYR A 50 -11.27 -0.60 -1.12
N LEU A 51 -12.14 -0.23 -0.18
CA LEU A 51 -12.10 -0.76 1.18
C LEU A 51 -12.94 -2.02 1.25
N LEU A 52 -12.28 -3.16 1.40
CA LEU A 52 -12.97 -4.46 1.45
C LEU A 52 -13.69 -4.70 2.78
N GLY A 53 -13.18 -4.13 3.86
CA GLY A 53 -13.75 -4.29 5.18
C GLY A 53 -12.68 -4.32 6.27
N LEU A 54 -13.01 -4.95 7.39
CA LEU A 54 -12.10 -5.10 8.52
C LEU A 54 -11.60 -6.54 8.59
N THR A 55 -10.30 -6.69 8.77
CA THR A 55 -9.65 -7.97 9.03
C THR A 55 -9.28 -8.05 10.49
N ASP A 56 -9.60 -9.17 11.13
CA ASP A 56 -9.20 -9.40 12.52
C ASP A 56 -7.71 -9.78 12.54
N VAL A 57 -6.90 -8.90 13.10
CA VAL A 57 -5.45 -9.12 13.26
C VAL A 57 -5.16 -9.09 14.75
N ARG A 58 -4.97 -10.27 15.34
CA ARG A 58 -4.66 -10.42 16.77
C ARG A 58 -5.68 -9.71 17.66
N GLY A 59 -6.97 -9.81 17.32
CA GLY A 59 -8.04 -9.19 18.08
C GLY A 59 -8.31 -7.74 17.76
N GLN A 60 -7.58 -7.16 16.80
CA GLN A 60 -7.77 -5.78 16.36
C GLN A 60 -8.39 -5.77 14.97
N GLY A 61 -9.43 -4.96 14.77
CA GLY A 61 -10.02 -4.75 13.45
C GLY A 61 -9.17 -3.81 12.62
N VAL A 62 -8.58 -4.31 11.55
CA VAL A 62 -7.69 -3.54 10.69
C VAL A 62 -8.39 -3.29 9.36
N PRO A 63 -8.60 -2.02 8.97
CA PRO A 63 -9.15 -1.71 7.65
C PRO A 63 -8.28 -2.32 6.55
N THR A 64 -8.92 -3.06 5.65
CA THR A 64 -8.21 -3.78 4.60
C THR A 64 -8.68 -3.30 3.25
N ALA A 65 -7.74 -2.83 2.45
CA ALA A 65 -8.00 -2.22 1.15
C ALA A 65 -7.46 -3.10 0.02
N ASP A 66 -8.16 -3.03 -1.11
CA ASP A 66 -7.67 -3.58 -2.36
C ASP A 66 -7.04 -2.44 -3.17
N LEU A 67 -5.72 -2.42 -3.17
CA LEU A 67 -4.96 -1.40 -3.88
C LEU A 67 -5.25 -1.43 -5.39
N ARG A 68 -5.59 -2.61 -5.92
CA ARG A 68 -5.96 -2.77 -7.32
C ARG A 68 -7.12 -1.86 -7.70
N ILE A 69 -8.16 -1.84 -6.87
CA ILE A 69 -9.33 -0.97 -7.12
C ILE A 69 -8.95 0.50 -7.05
N ARG A 70 -8.12 0.85 -6.08
CA ARG A 70 -7.65 2.24 -5.91
C ARG A 70 -6.81 2.71 -7.10
N LEU A 71 -6.09 1.81 -7.74
CA LEU A 71 -5.26 2.11 -8.91
C LEU A 71 -6.01 1.97 -10.25
N GLY A 72 -7.30 1.69 -10.20
CA GLY A 72 -8.11 1.56 -11.42
C GLY A 72 -7.94 0.24 -12.15
N MET A 73 -7.41 -0.77 -11.49
CA MET A 73 -7.27 -2.11 -12.05
C MET A 73 -8.52 -2.94 -11.76
N ALA A 74 -8.77 -3.95 -12.59
CA ALA A 74 -9.91 -4.83 -12.37
C ALA A 74 -9.72 -5.70 -11.12
N PRO A 75 -10.79 -5.92 -10.34
CA PRO A 75 -10.70 -6.81 -9.18
C PRO A 75 -10.46 -8.26 -9.64
N VAL A 76 -9.79 -9.03 -8.77
CA VAL A 76 -9.44 -10.42 -9.03
C VAL A 76 -9.79 -11.24 -7.79
N ASP A 77 -10.31 -12.44 -8.00
CA ASP A 77 -10.64 -13.35 -6.91
C ASP A 77 -9.36 -13.80 -6.18
N PRO A 78 -9.43 -14.00 -4.86
CA PRO A 78 -8.28 -14.51 -4.12
C PRO A 78 -7.85 -15.89 -4.58
N THR A 79 -6.55 -16.16 -4.48
CA THR A 79 -5.96 -17.48 -4.74
C THR A 79 -5.22 -17.96 -3.50
N LEU A 80 -4.59 -19.12 -3.57
CA LEU A 80 -3.76 -19.62 -2.48
C LEU A 80 -2.53 -18.75 -2.23
N ASN A 81 -2.15 -17.92 -3.19
CA ASN A 81 -0.99 -17.05 -3.07
C ASN A 81 -1.34 -15.65 -2.55
N THR A 82 -2.63 -15.33 -2.47
CA THR A 82 -3.08 -14.01 -2.01
C THR A 82 -2.68 -13.79 -0.56
N ARG A 83 -2.16 -12.59 -0.28
CA ARG A 83 -1.69 -12.21 1.06
C ARG A 83 -2.25 -10.86 1.45
N ILE A 84 -2.28 -10.62 2.76
CA ILE A 84 -2.59 -9.30 3.32
C ILE A 84 -1.32 -8.77 3.96
N LEU A 85 -0.82 -7.64 3.45
CA LEU A 85 0.28 -6.92 4.10
C LEU A 85 -0.33 -6.01 5.15
N VAL A 86 0.05 -6.22 6.41
CA VAL A 86 -0.38 -5.34 7.50
C VAL A 86 0.68 -4.27 7.68
N LEU A 87 0.28 -3.02 7.48
CA LEU A 87 1.17 -1.88 7.46
C LEU A 87 0.85 -0.94 8.62
N ASP A 88 1.88 -0.36 9.22
CA ASP A 88 1.72 0.74 10.17
C ASP A 88 2.20 2.01 9.50
N ILE A 89 1.27 2.94 9.29
CA ILE A 89 1.51 4.18 8.56
C ILE A 89 1.39 5.35 9.52
N ALA A 90 2.46 6.15 9.62
CA ALA A 90 2.45 7.34 10.46
C ALA A 90 1.69 8.45 9.76
N LEU A 91 0.65 8.95 10.41
CA LEU A 91 -0.08 10.15 10.03
C LEU A 91 0.40 11.30 10.91
N GLU A 92 -0.08 12.52 10.63
CA GLU A 92 0.37 13.71 11.36
C GLU A 92 0.16 13.59 12.88
N ASP A 93 -0.96 13.01 13.29
CA ASP A 93 -1.37 12.97 14.69
C ASP A 93 -1.51 11.56 15.28
N ARG A 94 -1.32 10.53 14.45
CA ARG A 94 -1.55 9.15 14.90
C ARG A 94 -0.91 8.12 13.97
N MET A 95 -0.92 6.88 14.41
CA MET A 95 -0.49 5.74 13.62
C MET A 95 -1.74 5.02 13.06
N LEU A 96 -1.77 4.75 11.77
CA LEU A 96 -2.83 3.99 11.13
C LEU A 96 -2.31 2.60 10.78
N SER A 97 -3.03 1.56 11.23
CA SER A 97 -2.79 0.20 10.76
C SER A 97 -3.71 -0.07 9.58
N LEU A 98 -3.16 -0.59 8.51
CA LEU A 98 -3.88 -0.82 7.25
C LEU A 98 -3.46 -2.16 6.68
N GLY A 99 -4.44 -2.96 6.22
CA GLY A 99 -4.17 -4.16 5.46
C GLY A 99 -4.25 -3.87 3.96
N LEU A 100 -3.29 -4.36 3.19
CA LEU A 100 -3.31 -4.31 1.73
C LEU A 100 -3.35 -5.71 1.17
N VAL A 101 -4.31 -5.97 0.29
CA VAL A 101 -4.39 -7.25 -0.42
C VAL A 101 -3.43 -7.24 -1.60
N ALA A 102 -2.58 -8.25 -1.67
CA ALA A 102 -1.66 -8.45 -2.78
C ALA A 102 -1.86 -9.85 -3.37
N ASP A 103 -1.71 -9.98 -4.69
CA ASP A 103 -1.84 -11.30 -5.35
C ASP A 103 -0.79 -12.27 -4.84
N ARG A 104 0.40 -11.76 -4.58
CA ARG A 104 1.51 -12.51 -3.99
C ARG A 104 2.53 -11.55 -3.40
N VAL A 105 3.28 -12.04 -2.44
CA VAL A 105 4.44 -11.34 -1.89
C VAL A 105 5.68 -12.09 -2.34
N PHE A 106 6.66 -11.39 -2.89
CA PHE A 106 7.86 -12.03 -3.43
C PHE A 106 8.95 -12.14 -2.38
N GLU A 107 9.58 -11.02 -2.05
CA GLU A 107 10.77 -11.06 -1.19
C GLU A 107 11.07 -9.68 -0.59
N VAL A 108 11.97 -9.67 0.38
CA VAL A 108 12.60 -8.43 0.85
C VAL A 108 13.86 -8.23 0.00
N THR A 109 13.94 -7.08 -0.64
CA THR A 109 15.04 -6.75 -1.56
C THR A 109 15.64 -5.42 -1.16
N THR A 110 16.96 -5.30 -1.26
CA THR A 110 17.65 -4.04 -1.05
C THR A 110 17.83 -3.33 -2.40
N PHE A 111 17.41 -2.07 -2.46
CA PHE A 111 17.67 -1.22 -3.62
C PHE A 111 18.64 -0.12 -3.23
N ALA A 112 19.73 0.00 -4.00
CA ALA A 112 20.69 1.08 -3.85
C ALA A 112 20.14 2.35 -4.48
N ALA A 113 20.64 3.51 -4.04
CA ALA A 113 20.15 4.80 -4.53
C ALA A 113 20.29 4.93 -6.05
N ASP A 114 21.35 4.39 -6.63
CA ASP A 114 21.59 4.46 -8.08
C ASP A 114 20.67 3.53 -8.89
N GLN A 115 19.98 2.60 -8.25
CA GLN A 115 19.00 1.72 -8.89
C GLN A 115 17.62 2.35 -8.97
N ILE A 116 17.35 3.38 -8.16
CA ILE A 116 16.05 4.01 -8.07
C ILE A 116 15.99 5.20 -9.03
N GLU A 117 15.13 5.09 -10.03
CA GLU A 117 14.92 6.13 -11.01
C GLU A 117 13.67 6.94 -10.64
N PRO A 118 13.61 8.24 -10.99
CA PRO A 118 12.37 8.99 -10.80
C PRO A 118 11.24 8.39 -11.63
N ALA A 119 10.00 8.58 -11.17
CA ALA A 119 8.83 8.10 -11.90
C ALA A 119 8.79 8.74 -13.27
N PRO A 120 8.74 7.96 -14.36
CA PRO A 120 8.70 8.54 -15.69
C PRO A 120 7.38 9.27 -15.94
N ASP A 121 7.45 10.35 -16.71
CA ASP A 121 6.28 11.08 -17.14
C ASP A 121 5.81 10.47 -18.46
N PHE A 122 4.71 9.73 -18.41
CA PHE A 122 4.17 9.05 -19.58
C PHE A 122 3.16 9.90 -20.35
N GLY A 123 2.94 11.17 -19.94
CA GLY A 123 1.90 11.99 -20.54
C GLY A 123 0.48 11.47 -20.25
N ILE A 124 0.34 10.38 -19.54
CA ILE A 124 -0.91 9.85 -19.08
C ILE A 124 -1.09 10.30 -17.63
N LYS A 125 -2.34 10.46 -17.21
CA LYS A 125 -2.69 10.85 -15.85
C LYS A 125 -2.32 9.76 -14.81
N TRP A 126 -1.09 9.31 -14.84
CA TRP A 126 -0.54 8.62 -13.68
C TRP A 126 -0.35 9.68 -12.62
N ARG A 127 -1.12 9.58 -11.58
CA ARG A 127 -0.86 10.41 -10.42
C ARG A 127 0.48 9.96 -9.84
N SER A 128 1.51 10.60 -10.32
CA SER A 128 2.87 10.35 -9.86
C SER A 128 3.07 10.71 -8.39
N ASP A 129 2.03 11.26 -7.75
CA ASP A 129 2.10 11.72 -6.36
C ASP A 129 2.41 10.60 -5.39
N TYR A 130 1.95 9.38 -5.65
CA TYR A 130 2.18 8.24 -4.78
C TYR A 130 3.24 7.28 -5.27
N ILE A 131 3.89 7.58 -6.39
CA ILE A 131 5.01 6.80 -6.90
C ILE A 131 6.28 7.53 -6.51
N SER A 132 7.07 6.91 -5.62
CA SER A 132 8.31 7.54 -5.16
C SER A 132 9.50 7.23 -6.06
N GLY A 133 9.36 6.24 -6.95
CA GLY A 133 10.38 5.90 -7.92
C GLY A 133 10.09 4.58 -8.59
N VAL A 134 10.96 4.20 -9.52
CA VAL A 134 10.89 2.90 -10.18
C VAL A 134 12.28 2.27 -10.18
N VAL A 135 12.31 0.94 -10.14
CA VAL A 135 13.55 0.17 -10.26
C VAL A 135 13.43 -0.72 -11.49
N ARG A 136 14.41 -0.62 -12.36
CA ARG A 136 14.45 -1.42 -13.59
C ARG A 136 14.89 -2.84 -13.30
N ARG A 137 14.15 -3.81 -13.84
CA ARG A 137 14.50 -5.24 -13.79
C ARG A 137 14.57 -5.83 -15.19
N ASP A 138 15.05 -7.04 -15.31
CA ASP A 138 15.23 -7.73 -16.60
C ASP A 138 13.92 -7.84 -17.38
N ASP A 139 12.81 -8.06 -16.69
CA ASP A 139 11.49 -8.29 -17.29
C ASP A 139 10.51 -7.14 -17.08
N GLY A 140 10.99 -5.97 -16.67
CA GLY A 140 10.13 -4.79 -16.47
C GLY A 140 10.59 -3.91 -15.35
N PHE A 141 9.63 -3.32 -14.64
CA PHE A 141 9.90 -2.36 -13.58
C PHE A 141 9.24 -2.76 -12.28
N VAL A 142 9.87 -2.38 -11.17
CA VAL A 142 9.27 -2.40 -9.85
C VAL A 142 8.88 -0.97 -9.52
N VAL A 143 7.62 -0.75 -9.15
CA VAL A 143 7.10 0.57 -8.79
C VAL A 143 7.18 0.75 -7.28
N LEU A 144 7.97 1.73 -6.84
CA LEU A 144 8.07 2.05 -5.42
C LEU A 144 6.91 2.96 -5.06
N ILE A 145 6.05 2.49 -4.17
CA ILE A 145 4.80 3.19 -3.84
C ILE A 145 4.92 3.89 -2.49
N ASP A 146 4.47 5.14 -2.44
CA ASP A 146 4.42 5.94 -1.21
C ASP A 146 2.99 5.85 -0.66
N LEU A 147 2.74 4.88 0.20
CA LEU A 147 1.42 4.63 0.75
C LEU A 147 0.93 5.77 1.65
N PRO A 148 1.76 6.33 2.54
CA PRO A 148 1.30 7.49 3.31
C PRO A 148 0.80 8.63 2.44
N ARG A 149 1.48 8.90 1.33
CA ARG A 149 1.09 9.97 0.42
C ARG A 149 -0.18 9.63 -0.36
N LEU A 150 -0.29 8.38 -0.81
CA LEU A 150 -1.50 7.91 -1.51
C LEU A 150 -2.74 8.11 -0.64
N LEU A 151 -2.64 7.80 0.64
CA LEU A 151 -3.77 7.89 1.56
C LEU A 151 -4.06 9.31 2.03
N SER A 152 -3.05 10.18 2.06
CA SER A 152 -3.22 11.53 2.59
C SER A 152 -3.79 12.51 1.57
N THR A 153 -3.64 12.26 0.27
CA THR A 153 -4.03 13.20 -0.78
C THR A 153 -5.54 13.37 -0.93
N THR A 154 -6.35 12.42 -0.48
CA THR A 154 -7.79 12.42 -0.69
C THR A 154 -8.61 12.33 0.60
N GLY A 155 -7.98 12.44 1.75
CA GLY A 155 -8.65 12.24 3.03
C GLY A 155 -8.99 10.80 3.34
N GLU A 156 -8.54 9.87 2.54
CA GLU A 156 -8.82 8.44 2.73
C GLU A 156 -8.26 7.91 4.05
N ALA A 157 -7.10 8.42 4.45
CA ALA A 157 -6.48 8.01 5.71
C ALA A 157 -7.37 8.34 6.91
N ALA A 158 -8.01 9.50 6.91
CA ALA A 158 -8.93 9.88 7.99
C ALA A 158 -10.14 8.95 8.01
N THR A 159 -10.70 8.63 6.85
CA THR A 159 -11.84 7.71 6.75
C THR A 159 -11.48 6.33 7.28
N LEU A 160 -10.32 5.80 6.89
CA LEU A 160 -9.88 4.49 7.35
C LEU A 160 -9.60 4.48 8.85
N ALA A 161 -9.01 5.54 9.37
CA ALA A 161 -8.74 5.66 10.79
C ALA A 161 -10.04 5.75 11.60
N ASP A 162 -11.04 6.48 11.11
CA ASP A 162 -12.34 6.58 11.77
C ASP A 162 -13.05 5.23 11.81
N MET A 163 -12.97 4.45 10.75
CA MET A 163 -13.56 3.11 10.71
C MET A 163 -12.88 2.16 11.71
N ALA A 164 -11.56 2.24 11.83
CA ALA A 164 -10.81 1.46 12.80
C ALA A 164 -11.18 1.86 14.23
N ALA A 165 -11.36 3.16 14.50
CA ALA A 165 -11.75 3.65 15.81
C ALA A 165 -13.14 3.15 16.21
N VAL A 166 -14.09 3.11 15.27
CA VAL A 166 -15.44 2.58 15.51
C VAL A 166 -15.36 1.10 15.92
N ASP A 167 -14.55 0.30 15.26
CA ASP A 167 -14.38 -1.10 15.61
C ASP A 167 -13.78 -1.26 17.01
N GLN A 168 -12.80 -0.44 17.36
CA GLN A 168 -12.17 -0.49 18.66
C GLN A 168 -13.09 -0.01 19.80
N ALA A 169 -14.02 0.86 19.50
CA ALA A 169 -14.95 1.39 20.49
C ALA A 169 -16.13 0.46 20.78
N ALA A 170 -16.35 -0.54 19.95
CA ALA A 170 -17.50 -1.44 20.08
C ALA A 170 -17.32 -2.49 21.20
#